data_8e20a8c7c93b01ac3cb102d9e449b245
#
_entry.id   8e20a8c7c93b01ac3cb102d9e449b245
#
_cell.length_a   1.000
_cell.length_b   1.000
_cell.length_c   1.000
_cell.angle_alpha   90.00
_cell.angle_beta   90.00
_cell.angle_gamma   90.00
#
_symmetry.space_group_name_H-M   'P 1'
#
loop_
_entity.id
_entity.type
_entity.pdbx_description
1 polymer ?
#
loop_
_entity_poly.entity_id
_entity_poly.type
_entity_poly.pdbx_seq_one_letter_code
_entity_poly.pdbx_strand_id
1 'polypeptide(L)'
;QLRFDDTTGQISTQLQNSHGASQLNLGNLSHPKETETSDGRGEGFELRTDQWGAIRAGKGLLISSASQENAKDIQLNIKELLTQLNESIEKLKSLEKNARVSKAFQDENYQISNDLIAQVENSLEKFEHPNILLSTPQDFVSVSQKNQTHVAKENIKIISGQQLDINSNGELTAHAAKGLSFYTQEKGINIVAAQGEIKVHAQNDQIDLASL
;
A
#
# COMPACT_ATOMS: atom_id res chain seq x y z
N GLN A 1 -6.27 29.29 -19.80
CA GLN A 1 -7.25 28.95 -20.83
C GLN A 1 -8.25 27.95 -20.28
N LEU A 2 -9.53 28.17 -20.53
CA LEU A 2 -10.62 27.23 -20.24
C LEU A 2 -11.27 26.87 -21.57
N ARG A 3 -11.46 25.57 -21.81
CA ARG A 3 -12.05 25.06 -23.04
C ARG A 3 -13.09 24.01 -22.70
N PHE A 4 -14.23 24.06 -23.40
CA PHE A 4 -15.29 23.08 -23.42
C PHE A 4 -15.45 22.56 -24.85
N ASP A 5 -15.65 21.26 -25.01
CA ASP A 5 -15.96 20.63 -26.27
C ASP A 5 -17.15 19.68 -26.02
N ASP A 6 -18.28 19.95 -26.65
CA ASP A 6 -19.53 19.19 -26.54
C ASP A 6 -19.80 18.34 -27.79
N THR A 7 -18.81 18.19 -28.66
CA THR A 7 -18.90 17.34 -29.84
C THR A 7 -19.23 15.89 -29.43
N THR A 8 -20.24 15.31 -30.03
CA THR A 8 -20.64 13.94 -29.78
C THR A 8 -19.47 12.95 -29.94
N GLY A 9 -19.22 12.14 -28.91
CA GLY A 9 -18.08 11.21 -28.85
C GLY A 9 -16.72 11.87 -28.54
N GLN A 10 -16.68 13.19 -28.29
CA GLN A 10 -15.45 13.92 -27.93
C GLN A 10 -15.66 14.92 -26.79
N ILE A 11 -16.69 14.69 -25.97
CA ILE A 11 -17.01 15.59 -24.86
C ILE A 11 -15.82 15.73 -23.92
N SER A 12 -15.35 16.96 -23.73
CA SER A 12 -14.22 17.23 -22.85
C SER A 12 -14.25 18.62 -22.23
N THR A 13 -13.58 18.73 -21.08
CA THR A 13 -13.33 20.01 -20.41
C THR A 13 -11.86 20.11 -20.08
N GLN A 14 -11.24 21.23 -20.41
CA GLN A 14 -9.84 21.50 -20.16
C GLN A 14 -9.65 22.84 -19.46
N LEU A 15 -8.91 22.82 -18.36
CA LEU A 15 -8.34 24.00 -17.71
C LEU A 15 -6.83 23.92 -17.85
N GLN A 16 -6.21 24.90 -18.54
CA GLN A 16 -4.77 24.87 -18.77
C GLN A 16 -4.10 26.23 -18.57
N ASN A 17 -2.82 26.16 -18.20
CA ASN A 17 -1.89 27.25 -18.18
C ASN A 17 -0.66 26.86 -19.04
N SER A 18 -0.21 27.74 -19.93
CA SER A 18 0.95 27.48 -20.77
C SER A 18 2.28 27.43 -20.02
N HIS A 19 2.34 28.02 -18.83
CA HIS A 19 3.52 27.91 -17.96
C HIS A 19 3.67 26.50 -17.41
N GLY A 20 4.71 25.77 -17.83
CA GLY A 20 4.97 24.40 -17.42
C GLY A 20 3.89 23.40 -17.85
N ALA A 21 3.14 23.70 -18.90
CA ALA A 21 2.07 22.83 -19.44
C ALA A 21 1.10 22.28 -18.38
N SER A 22 0.77 23.10 -17.37
CA SER A 22 -0.10 22.70 -16.25
C SER A 22 -1.54 22.59 -16.71
N GLN A 23 -2.18 21.41 -16.50
CA GLN A 23 -3.50 21.10 -17.05
C GLN A 23 -4.33 20.23 -16.11
N LEU A 24 -5.63 20.49 -16.12
CA LEU A 24 -6.67 19.55 -15.69
C LEU A 24 -7.53 19.25 -16.92
N ASN A 25 -7.54 18.01 -17.35
CA ASN A 25 -8.32 17.53 -18.48
C ASN A 25 -9.35 16.52 -17.99
N LEU A 26 -10.58 16.62 -18.48
CA LEU A 26 -11.70 15.75 -18.11
C LEU A 26 -12.42 15.26 -19.37
N GLY A 27 -12.87 14.00 -19.36
CA GLY A 27 -13.64 13.39 -20.43
C GLY A 27 -12.81 12.73 -21.49
N ASN A 28 -13.10 12.97 -22.77
CA ASN A 28 -12.32 12.43 -23.86
C ASN A 28 -11.05 13.26 -24.06
N LEU A 29 -9.90 12.66 -23.73
CA LEU A 29 -8.61 13.34 -23.84
C LEU A 29 -8.11 13.26 -25.30
N SER A 30 -7.93 14.39 -25.93
CA SER A 30 -7.42 14.50 -27.29
C SER A 30 -6.16 15.35 -27.36
N HIS A 31 -5.36 15.18 -28.38
CA HIS A 31 -4.30 16.11 -28.70
C HIS A 31 -4.89 17.50 -29.05
N PRO A 32 -4.13 18.60 -28.90
CA PRO A 32 -4.58 19.90 -29.36
C PRO A 32 -5.03 19.81 -30.84
N LYS A 33 -6.25 20.25 -31.11
CA LYS A 33 -6.82 20.17 -32.46
C LYS A 33 -6.18 21.24 -33.37
N GLU A 34 -5.48 20.79 -34.37
CA GLU A 34 -5.07 21.61 -35.51
C GLU A 34 -6.11 21.57 -36.64
N THR A 35 -6.95 20.52 -36.62
CA THR A 35 -8.07 20.28 -37.55
C THR A 35 -9.34 19.96 -36.76
N GLU A 36 -10.46 19.72 -37.42
CA GLU A 36 -11.74 19.37 -36.78
C GLU A 36 -11.69 18.05 -35.95
N THR A 37 -10.77 17.16 -36.28
CA THR A 37 -10.55 15.89 -35.57
C THR A 37 -9.13 15.84 -35.03
N SER A 38 -8.96 15.27 -33.83
CA SER A 38 -7.65 14.98 -33.26
C SER A 38 -7.62 13.54 -32.72
N ASP A 39 -6.44 12.92 -32.74
CA ASP A 39 -6.25 11.60 -32.19
C ASP A 39 -6.55 11.58 -30.70
N GLY A 40 -7.24 10.52 -30.24
CA GLY A 40 -7.52 10.30 -28.83
C GLY A 40 -6.25 9.95 -28.07
N ARG A 41 -6.11 10.48 -26.83
CA ARG A 41 -5.06 10.13 -25.86
C ARG A 41 -5.57 9.27 -24.72
N GLY A 42 -6.87 9.05 -24.63
CA GLY A 42 -7.54 8.29 -23.56
C GLY A 42 -8.81 8.98 -23.08
N GLU A 43 -9.39 8.41 -22.03
CA GLU A 43 -10.62 8.89 -21.42
C GLU A 43 -10.49 8.99 -19.90
N GLY A 44 -11.28 9.87 -19.27
CA GLY A 44 -11.32 10.03 -17.81
C GLY A 44 -10.79 11.38 -17.35
N PHE A 45 -9.82 11.41 -16.46
CA PHE A 45 -9.20 12.66 -16.02
C PHE A 45 -7.67 12.59 -16.07
N GLU A 46 -7.06 13.73 -16.33
CA GLU A 46 -5.60 13.89 -16.28
C GLU A 46 -5.28 15.20 -15.56
N LEU A 47 -4.48 15.13 -14.49
CA LEU A 47 -3.86 16.28 -13.84
C LEU A 47 -2.36 16.20 -14.10
N ARG A 48 -1.81 17.15 -14.84
CA ARG A 48 -0.40 17.13 -15.24
C ARG A 48 0.26 18.51 -15.17
N THR A 49 1.58 18.49 -15.01
CA THR A 49 2.46 19.64 -15.13
C THR A 49 3.88 19.17 -15.42
N ASP A 50 4.67 19.97 -16.15
CA ASP A 50 6.11 19.77 -16.32
C ASP A 50 6.91 20.42 -15.18
N GLN A 51 6.23 21.01 -14.20
CA GLN A 51 6.80 21.63 -13.01
C GLN A 51 6.49 20.80 -11.74
N TRP A 52 6.67 21.39 -10.58
CA TRP A 52 6.37 20.73 -9.29
C TRP A 52 4.87 20.60 -9.06
N GLY A 53 4.44 19.45 -8.57
CA GLY A 53 3.06 19.20 -8.17
C GLY A 53 2.95 18.90 -6.67
N ALA A 54 1.83 19.29 -6.06
CA ALA A 54 1.50 18.92 -4.68
C ALA A 54 0.00 18.66 -4.54
N ILE A 55 -0.35 17.56 -3.89
CA ILE A 55 -1.73 17.25 -3.48
C ILE A 55 -1.73 17.25 -1.94
N ARG A 56 -2.52 18.14 -1.33
CA ARG A 56 -2.60 18.29 0.12
C ARG A 56 -4.06 18.35 0.56
N ALA A 57 -4.41 17.52 1.53
CA ALA A 57 -5.73 17.50 2.16
C ALA A 57 -5.55 17.40 3.68
N GLY A 58 -5.91 18.47 4.42
CA GLY A 58 -5.65 18.57 5.87
C GLY A 58 -6.41 17.55 6.73
N LYS A 59 -7.51 16.99 6.22
CA LYS A 59 -8.31 15.97 6.92
C LYS A 59 -8.07 14.54 6.45
N GLY A 60 -7.29 14.34 5.38
CA GLY A 60 -6.99 13.03 4.82
C GLY A 60 -7.15 12.98 3.30
N LEU A 61 -6.60 11.95 2.66
CA LEU A 61 -6.62 11.75 1.22
C LEU A 61 -6.92 10.28 0.91
N LEU A 62 -7.92 10.04 0.07
CA LEU A 62 -8.23 8.73 -0.49
C LEU A 62 -7.86 8.72 -1.98
N ILE A 63 -7.02 7.76 -2.38
CA ILE A 63 -6.73 7.42 -3.77
C ILE A 63 -7.13 5.98 -3.97
N SER A 64 -8.17 5.74 -4.78
CA SER A 64 -8.71 4.42 -5.01
C SER A 64 -8.99 4.18 -6.48
N SER A 65 -8.79 2.95 -6.95
CA SER A 65 -9.22 2.48 -8.26
C SER A 65 -10.54 1.70 -8.21
N ALA A 66 -11.20 1.62 -7.06
CA ALA A 66 -12.54 1.07 -6.93
C ALA A 66 -13.56 2.04 -7.55
N SER A 67 -14.42 1.52 -8.44
CA SER A 67 -15.42 2.34 -9.13
C SER A 67 -16.59 2.68 -8.20
N GLN A 68 -17.10 3.91 -8.32
CA GLN A 68 -18.39 4.31 -7.77
C GLN A 68 -19.33 4.65 -8.94
N GLU A 69 -20.26 3.74 -9.22
CA GLU A 69 -21.17 3.93 -10.35
C GLU A 69 -22.01 5.20 -10.20
N ASN A 70 -22.01 6.03 -11.25
CA ASN A 70 -22.75 7.28 -11.34
C ASN A 70 -22.46 8.30 -10.21
N ALA A 71 -21.33 8.17 -9.51
CA ALA A 71 -20.93 9.04 -8.40
C ALA A 71 -22.03 9.25 -7.35
N LYS A 72 -22.82 8.22 -7.04
CA LYS A 72 -24.00 8.31 -6.15
C LYS A 72 -23.69 8.10 -4.68
N ASP A 73 -22.51 7.60 -4.36
CA ASP A 73 -22.10 7.30 -2.99
C ASP A 73 -21.39 8.49 -2.33
N ILE A 74 -21.13 8.36 -1.03
CA ILE A 74 -20.37 9.39 -0.30
C ILE A 74 -18.94 9.49 -0.84
N GLN A 75 -18.40 10.71 -0.86
CA GLN A 75 -17.08 11.01 -1.42
C GLN A 75 -15.96 10.10 -0.89
N LEU A 76 -15.95 9.81 0.42
CA LEU A 76 -14.94 9.01 1.09
C LEU A 76 -15.48 7.63 1.47
N ASN A 77 -16.12 6.95 0.53
CA ASN A 77 -16.55 5.57 0.73
C ASN A 77 -15.34 4.62 0.70
N ILE A 78 -15.08 3.97 1.83
CA ILE A 78 -13.98 3.02 2.04
C ILE A 78 -14.46 1.59 2.30
N LYS A 79 -15.72 1.30 2.05
CA LYS A 79 -16.36 0.03 2.39
C LYS A 79 -15.64 -1.19 1.79
N GLU A 80 -15.18 -1.09 0.55
CA GLU A 80 -14.40 -2.16 -0.10
C GLU A 80 -13.05 -2.36 0.56
N LEU A 81 -12.35 -1.27 0.89
CA LEU A 81 -11.08 -1.32 1.61
C LEU A 81 -11.25 -2.01 2.98
N LEU A 82 -12.29 -1.66 3.74
CA LEU A 82 -12.59 -2.28 5.02
C LEU A 82 -12.87 -3.78 4.88
N THR A 83 -13.60 -4.19 3.86
CA THR A 83 -13.87 -5.61 3.60
C THR A 83 -12.58 -6.39 3.36
N GLN A 84 -11.73 -5.93 2.45
CA GLN A 84 -10.44 -6.58 2.13
C GLN A 84 -9.52 -6.64 3.36
N LEU A 85 -9.50 -5.59 4.15
CA LEU A 85 -8.67 -5.52 5.34
C LEU A 85 -9.16 -6.46 6.43
N ASN A 86 -10.47 -6.54 6.68
CA ASN A 86 -11.06 -7.46 7.65
C ASN A 86 -10.79 -8.92 7.29
N GLU A 87 -10.89 -9.31 6.03
CA GLU A 87 -10.53 -10.66 5.58
C GLU A 87 -9.05 -11.00 5.87
N SER A 88 -8.16 -10.04 5.66
CA SER A 88 -6.73 -10.22 5.96
C SER A 88 -6.45 -10.32 7.47
N ILE A 89 -7.17 -9.56 8.28
CA ILE A 89 -7.07 -9.55 9.74
C ILE A 89 -7.54 -10.90 10.33
N GLU A 90 -8.63 -11.47 9.82
CA GLU A 90 -9.09 -12.78 10.31
C GLU A 90 -8.07 -13.90 10.06
N LYS A 91 -7.39 -13.89 8.93
CA LYS A 91 -6.28 -14.83 8.67
C LYS A 91 -5.11 -14.61 9.65
N LEU A 92 -4.78 -13.35 9.92
CA LEU A 92 -3.72 -12.99 10.85
C LEU A 92 -4.03 -13.44 12.28
N LYS A 93 -5.26 -13.28 12.78
CA LYS A 93 -5.71 -13.75 14.10
C LYS A 93 -5.48 -15.26 14.29
N SER A 94 -5.76 -16.04 13.26
CA SER A 94 -5.53 -17.49 13.30
C SER A 94 -4.04 -17.82 13.43
N LEU A 95 -3.18 -17.16 12.66
CA LEU A 95 -1.73 -17.32 12.74
C LEU A 95 -1.18 -16.90 14.11
N GLU A 96 -1.61 -15.76 14.64
CA GLU A 96 -1.20 -15.29 15.97
C GLU A 96 -1.57 -16.27 17.07
N LYS A 97 -2.80 -16.82 17.04
CA LYS A 97 -3.24 -17.82 18.01
C LYS A 97 -2.31 -19.03 18.00
N ASN A 98 -1.99 -19.57 16.83
CA ASN A 98 -1.13 -20.73 16.68
C ASN A 98 0.32 -20.44 17.12
N ALA A 99 0.85 -19.28 16.77
CA ALA A 99 2.18 -18.83 17.18
C ALA A 99 2.28 -18.67 18.72
N ARG A 100 1.23 -18.21 19.39
CA ARG A 100 1.16 -18.13 20.86
C ARG A 100 1.18 -19.51 21.51
N VAL A 101 0.36 -20.44 21.02
CA VAL A 101 0.34 -21.82 21.53
C VAL A 101 1.75 -22.45 21.43
N SER A 102 2.46 -22.14 20.37
CA SER A 102 3.83 -22.62 20.11
C SER A 102 4.91 -21.78 20.83
N LYS A 103 4.53 -20.81 21.67
CA LYS A 103 5.47 -19.91 22.40
C LYS A 103 6.45 -19.17 21.48
N ALA A 104 6.01 -18.85 20.26
CA ALA A 104 6.84 -18.14 19.28
C ALA A 104 6.99 -16.65 19.56
N PHE A 105 6.17 -16.07 20.44
CA PHE A 105 6.29 -14.68 20.89
C PHE A 105 6.97 -14.63 22.27
N GLN A 106 7.94 -13.71 22.40
CA GLN A 106 8.56 -13.40 23.69
C GLN A 106 7.65 -12.57 24.60
N ASP A 107 6.78 -11.74 24.02
CA ASP A 107 5.78 -10.94 24.73
C ASP A 107 4.39 -11.56 24.54
N GLU A 108 3.85 -12.15 25.61
CA GLU A 108 2.53 -12.80 25.60
C GLU A 108 1.37 -11.82 25.35
N ASN A 109 1.58 -10.52 25.57
CA ASN A 109 0.58 -9.47 25.35
C ASN A 109 0.64 -8.84 23.96
N TYR A 110 1.61 -9.20 23.13
CA TYR A 110 1.73 -8.65 21.77
C TYR A 110 0.57 -9.12 20.87
N GLN A 111 -0.25 -8.20 20.39
CA GLN A 111 -1.43 -8.45 19.57
C GLN A 111 -1.41 -7.58 18.30
N ILE A 112 -0.91 -8.14 17.21
CA ILE A 112 -0.85 -7.42 15.92
C ILE A 112 -2.25 -7.15 15.36
N SER A 113 -3.14 -8.15 15.45
CA SER A 113 -4.48 -8.11 14.85
C SER A 113 -5.38 -7.06 15.48
N ASN A 114 -5.43 -6.99 16.81
CA ASN A 114 -6.30 -6.05 17.52
C ASN A 114 -5.87 -4.60 17.32
N ASP A 115 -4.56 -4.33 17.34
CA ASP A 115 -4.02 -2.99 17.08
C ASP A 115 -4.32 -2.53 15.65
N LEU A 116 -4.23 -3.44 14.68
CA LEU A 116 -4.54 -3.13 13.30
C LEU A 116 -6.03 -2.85 13.10
N ILE A 117 -6.91 -3.66 13.69
CA ILE A 117 -8.37 -3.43 13.66
C ILE A 117 -8.70 -2.07 14.24
N ALA A 118 -8.22 -1.77 15.45
CA ALA A 118 -8.49 -0.50 16.12
C ALA A 118 -8.01 0.70 15.30
N GLN A 119 -6.83 0.62 14.68
CA GLN A 119 -6.31 1.65 13.80
C GLN A 119 -7.18 1.87 12.56
N VAL A 120 -7.69 0.78 11.98
CA VAL A 120 -8.48 0.83 10.76
C VAL A 120 -9.90 1.30 11.04
N GLU A 121 -10.59 0.72 12.00
CA GLU A 121 -11.97 1.09 12.35
C GLU A 121 -12.05 2.54 12.83
N ASN A 122 -11.17 2.97 13.72
CA ASN A 122 -11.18 4.33 14.24
C ASN A 122 -10.69 5.38 13.24
N SER A 123 -9.75 5.02 12.35
CA SER A 123 -9.17 5.99 11.40
C SER A 123 -9.96 6.13 10.11
N LEU A 124 -10.62 5.06 9.64
CA LEU A 124 -11.20 4.99 8.32
C LEU A 124 -12.70 5.28 8.30
N GLU A 125 -13.48 4.80 9.25
CA GLU A 125 -14.93 5.03 9.26
C GLU A 125 -15.30 6.49 9.50
N LYS A 126 -14.47 7.23 10.25
CA LYS A 126 -14.79 8.60 10.67
C LYS A 126 -13.85 9.66 10.13
N PHE A 127 -12.72 9.28 9.52
CA PHE A 127 -11.65 10.23 9.15
C PHE A 127 -11.32 11.22 10.29
N GLU A 128 -11.29 10.73 11.52
CA GLU A 128 -11.04 11.55 12.71
C GLU A 128 -9.61 12.11 12.73
N HIS A 129 -8.69 11.42 12.06
CA HIS A 129 -7.29 11.81 11.95
C HIS A 129 -6.83 11.89 10.49
N PRO A 130 -5.89 12.78 10.15
CA PRO A 130 -5.33 12.88 8.81
C PRO A 130 -4.64 11.59 8.38
N ASN A 131 -5.16 10.92 7.35
CA ASN A 131 -4.62 9.69 6.79
C ASN A 131 -4.47 9.80 5.26
N ILE A 132 -3.50 9.08 4.70
CA ILE A 132 -3.42 8.83 3.27
C ILE A 132 -3.71 7.36 3.05
N LEU A 133 -4.74 7.07 2.27
CA LEU A 133 -5.18 5.72 1.93
C LEU A 133 -4.97 5.49 0.43
N LEU A 134 -4.27 4.41 0.12
CA LEU A 134 -4.08 3.92 -1.24
C LEU A 134 -4.72 2.53 -1.32
N SER A 135 -5.73 2.37 -2.16
CA SER A 135 -6.42 1.09 -2.30
C SER A 135 -6.74 0.75 -3.75
N THR A 136 -6.73 -0.56 -4.04
CA THR A 136 -7.12 -1.10 -5.34
C THR A 136 -7.78 -2.46 -5.15
N PRO A 137 -8.84 -2.79 -5.91
CA PRO A 137 -9.43 -4.14 -5.90
C PRO A 137 -8.57 -5.17 -6.64
N GLN A 138 -7.51 -4.77 -7.33
CA GLN A 138 -6.60 -5.59 -8.10
C GLN A 138 -5.16 -5.40 -7.64
N ASP A 139 -4.24 -5.17 -8.54
CA ASP A 139 -2.82 -5.07 -8.27
C ASP A 139 -2.38 -3.66 -7.87
N PHE A 140 -1.47 -3.58 -6.92
CA PHE A 140 -0.75 -2.37 -6.55
C PHE A 140 0.75 -2.56 -6.80
N VAL A 141 1.31 -1.79 -7.71
CA VAL A 141 2.74 -1.85 -8.06
C VAL A 141 3.43 -0.54 -7.69
N SER A 142 4.51 -0.63 -6.91
CA SER A 142 5.34 0.51 -6.53
C SER A 142 6.78 0.27 -7.00
N VAL A 143 7.30 1.12 -7.88
CA VAL A 143 8.60 0.97 -8.51
C VAL A 143 9.42 2.25 -8.38
N SER A 144 10.70 2.12 -8.08
CA SER A 144 11.66 3.22 -8.08
C SER A 144 12.93 2.83 -8.81
N GLN A 145 13.47 3.72 -9.64
CA GLN A 145 14.76 3.48 -10.35
C GLN A 145 15.98 3.57 -9.43
N LYS A 146 15.85 4.13 -8.24
CA LYS A 146 16.97 4.30 -7.30
C LYS A 146 16.62 3.69 -5.95
N ASN A 147 16.02 4.45 -5.07
CA ASN A 147 15.77 4.07 -3.69
C ASN A 147 14.28 4.08 -3.38
N GLN A 148 13.84 3.13 -2.59
CA GLN A 148 12.54 3.13 -1.95
C GLN A 148 12.76 2.99 -0.44
N THR A 149 12.23 3.94 0.33
CA THR A 149 12.43 3.99 1.78
C THR A 149 11.08 4.05 2.48
N HIS A 150 10.87 3.13 3.43
CA HIS A 150 9.69 3.11 4.29
C HIS A 150 10.14 3.40 5.73
N VAL A 151 9.66 4.49 6.31
CA VAL A 151 9.99 4.91 7.68
C VAL A 151 8.71 5.23 8.44
N ALA A 152 8.57 4.65 9.62
CA ALA A 152 7.51 5.00 10.56
C ALA A 152 8.12 5.27 11.94
N LYS A 153 7.58 6.25 12.65
CA LYS A 153 8.00 6.54 14.03
C LYS A 153 7.65 5.39 14.98
N GLU A 154 6.56 4.68 14.70
CA GLU A 154 6.06 3.63 15.57
C GLU A 154 6.14 2.26 14.90
N ASN A 155 5.26 1.93 13.96
CA ASN A 155 5.14 0.59 13.45
C ASN A 155 5.08 0.55 11.92
N ILE A 156 5.69 -0.46 11.31
CA ILE A 156 5.47 -0.89 9.93
C ILE A 156 4.92 -2.31 9.98
N LYS A 157 3.75 -2.55 9.37
CA LYS A 157 3.11 -3.87 9.28
C LYS A 157 3.01 -4.27 7.81
N ILE A 158 3.51 -5.46 7.47
CA ILE A 158 3.41 -6.06 6.15
C ILE A 158 2.67 -7.38 6.30
N ILE A 159 1.51 -7.50 5.66
CA ILE A 159 0.63 -8.66 5.79
C ILE A 159 0.29 -9.16 4.40
N SER A 160 0.48 -10.46 4.18
CA SER A 160 0.11 -11.13 2.94
C SER A 160 -0.86 -12.29 3.24
N GLY A 161 -1.90 -12.42 2.44
CA GLY A 161 -2.87 -13.51 2.56
C GLY A 161 -2.37 -14.87 2.06
N GLN A 162 -1.28 -14.88 1.27
CA GLN A 162 -0.70 -16.11 0.69
C GLN A 162 0.82 -16.14 0.83
N GLN A 163 1.54 -15.32 0.06
CA GLN A 163 3.00 -15.39 -0.03
C GLN A 163 3.61 -14.00 0.13
N LEU A 164 4.70 -13.92 0.86
CA LEU A 164 5.55 -12.73 0.95
C LEU A 164 6.96 -13.12 0.53
N ASP A 165 7.44 -12.55 -0.58
CA ASP A 165 8.79 -12.73 -1.08
C ASP A 165 9.65 -11.50 -0.80
N ILE A 166 10.81 -11.72 -0.18
CA ILE A 166 11.81 -10.69 0.06
C ILE A 166 13.12 -11.13 -0.58
N ASN A 167 13.52 -10.47 -1.68
CA ASN A 167 14.68 -10.83 -2.45
C ASN A 167 15.65 -9.65 -2.56
N SER A 168 16.94 -9.91 -2.43
CA SER A 168 18.01 -8.93 -2.62
C SER A 168 19.12 -9.53 -3.48
N ASN A 169 19.59 -8.80 -4.47
CA ASN A 169 20.78 -9.18 -5.23
C ASN A 169 22.09 -8.84 -4.48
N GLY A 170 22.00 -8.08 -3.41
CA GLY A 170 23.10 -7.77 -2.50
C GLY A 170 22.84 -8.38 -1.12
N GLU A 171 22.89 -7.57 -0.11
CA GLU A 171 22.69 -7.97 1.28
C GLU A 171 21.24 -7.77 1.72
N LEU A 172 20.75 -8.68 2.57
CA LEU A 172 19.54 -8.54 3.33
C LEU A 172 19.89 -8.55 4.82
N THR A 173 19.63 -7.44 5.51
CA THR A 173 19.90 -7.30 6.94
C THR A 173 18.64 -7.07 7.75
N ALA A 174 18.53 -7.72 8.92
CA ALA A 174 17.45 -7.51 9.87
C ALA A 174 18.04 -7.26 11.27
N HIS A 175 17.72 -6.11 11.87
CA HIS A 175 18.18 -5.74 13.21
C HIS A 175 16.97 -5.43 14.09
N ALA A 176 16.96 -5.96 15.32
CA ALA A 176 15.93 -5.68 16.30
C ALA A 176 16.55 -5.42 17.66
N ALA A 177 16.12 -4.36 18.35
CA ALA A 177 16.65 -4.02 19.68
C ALA A 177 16.19 -4.98 20.79
N LYS A 178 15.02 -5.60 20.64
CA LYS A 178 14.44 -6.45 21.68
C LYS A 178 14.42 -7.92 21.31
N GLY A 179 14.01 -8.27 20.10
CA GLY A 179 13.88 -9.66 19.69
C GLY A 179 13.53 -9.82 18.22
N LEU A 180 13.86 -10.97 17.66
CA LEU A 180 13.51 -11.37 16.31
C LEU A 180 12.95 -12.80 16.39
N SER A 181 11.74 -13.01 15.90
CA SER A 181 11.06 -14.31 15.92
C SER A 181 10.73 -14.76 14.50
N PHE A 182 11.02 -16.01 14.22
CA PHE A 182 10.58 -16.71 13.02
C PHE A 182 9.69 -17.86 13.42
N TYR A 183 8.48 -17.88 12.91
CA TYR A 183 7.51 -18.95 13.17
C TYR A 183 6.92 -19.46 11.88
N THR A 184 6.78 -20.76 11.76
CA THR A 184 6.04 -21.45 10.70
C THR A 184 5.13 -22.50 11.31
N GLN A 185 3.89 -22.54 10.85
CA GLN A 185 2.93 -23.54 11.31
C GLN A 185 3.16 -24.90 10.66
N GLU A 186 3.59 -24.90 9.41
CA GLU A 186 3.81 -26.10 8.60
C GLU A 186 5.10 -25.97 7.81
N LYS A 187 5.66 -27.09 7.33
CA LYS A 187 6.84 -27.18 6.44
C LYS A 187 8.18 -26.71 7.01
N GLY A 188 8.23 -26.16 8.23
CA GLY A 188 9.49 -25.79 8.88
C GLY A 188 10.19 -24.55 8.34
N ILE A 189 11.39 -24.26 8.84
CA ILE A 189 12.26 -23.15 8.45
C ILE A 189 13.52 -23.72 7.84
N ASN A 190 13.82 -23.34 6.59
CA ASN A 190 15.06 -23.71 5.90
C ASN A 190 16.04 -22.54 5.93
N ILE A 191 17.26 -22.80 6.42
CA ILE A 191 18.36 -21.82 6.39
C ILE A 191 19.52 -22.50 5.63
N VAL A 192 19.87 -21.99 4.46
CA VAL A 192 20.86 -22.60 3.58
C VAL A 192 21.84 -21.53 3.10
N ALA A 193 23.13 -21.78 3.28
CA ALA A 193 24.21 -21.05 2.63
C ALA A 193 24.81 -21.94 1.53
N ALA A 194 24.63 -21.57 0.26
CA ALA A 194 25.16 -22.33 -0.87
C ALA A 194 26.68 -22.27 -0.93
N GLN A 195 27.25 -21.12 -0.54
CA GLN A 195 28.69 -20.93 -0.37
C GLN A 195 28.91 -20.09 0.90
N GLY A 196 29.95 -20.41 1.64
CA GLY A 196 30.23 -19.78 2.93
C GLY A 196 29.63 -20.55 4.11
N GLU A 197 29.53 -19.92 5.24
CA GLU A 197 29.13 -20.56 6.50
C GLU A 197 27.89 -19.93 7.10
N ILE A 198 27.14 -20.71 7.87
CA ILE A 198 26.07 -20.25 8.73
C ILE A 198 26.63 -20.08 10.14
N LYS A 199 26.65 -18.84 10.67
CA LYS A 199 27.10 -18.54 12.03
C LYS A 199 25.92 -18.21 12.92
N VAL A 200 25.84 -18.91 14.05
CA VAL A 200 24.86 -18.61 15.11
C VAL A 200 25.63 -18.38 16.41
N HIS A 201 25.52 -17.19 16.98
CA HIS A 201 26.25 -16.81 18.19
C HIS A 201 25.31 -16.21 19.23
N ALA A 202 25.36 -16.71 20.45
CA ALA A 202 24.81 -16.04 21.65
C ALA A 202 26.00 -15.50 22.46
N GLN A 203 26.06 -14.17 22.65
CA GLN A 203 27.23 -13.55 23.33
C GLN A 203 27.18 -13.69 24.84
N ASN A 204 25.99 -13.58 25.45
CA ASN A 204 25.82 -13.51 26.90
C ASN A 204 24.87 -14.60 27.45
N ASP A 205 24.40 -15.51 26.62
CA ASP A 205 23.46 -16.55 26.99
C ASP A 205 23.68 -17.80 26.14
N GLN A 206 22.84 -18.81 26.30
CA GLN A 206 22.96 -20.10 25.60
C GLN A 206 22.20 -20.09 24.27
N ILE A 207 22.59 -21.01 23.40
CA ILE A 207 21.81 -21.43 22.24
C ILE A 207 21.06 -22.69 22.63
N ASP A 208 19.74 -22.63 22.65
CA ASP A 208 18.89 -23.79 22.93
C ASP A 208 18.33 -24.38 21.63
N LEU A 209 18.62 -25.65 21.37
CA LEU A 209 18.13 -26.43 20.24
C LEU A 209 17.39 -27.64 20.79
N ALA A 210 16.08 -27.53 20.94
CA ALA A 210 15.25 -28.59 21.45
C ALA A 210 14.32 -29.18 20.37
N SER A 211 14.15 -30.49 20.37
CA SER A 211 13.06 -31.19 19.69
C SER A 211 12.08 -31.72 20.72
N LEU A 212 10.82 -31.45 20.55
CA LEU A 212 9.71 -31.98 21.35
C LEU A 212 9.14 -33.22 20.70
#